data_c6072f76be051f8ea962471589c20420
#
_entry.id   c6072f76be051f8ea962471589c20420
#
_cell.length_a   1.000
_cell.length_b   1.000
_cell.length_c   1.000
_cell.angle_alpha   90.00
_cell.angle_beta   90.00
_cell.angle_gamma   90.00
#
_symmetry.space_group_name_H-M   'P 1'
#
loop_
_entity.id
_entity.type
_entity.pdbx_description
1 polymer ?
#
loop_
_entity_poly.entity_id
_entity_poly.type
_entity_poly.pdbx_seq_one_letter_code
_entity_poly.pdbx_strand_id
1 'polypeptide(L)'
;MTLTNEQIRNLLANKKLVEQVILARAAEKGDVIYGARAINAQLPATYEKHTEDYDIYTKYPSKSAKETAKELNSRFGGKLFYAKKAEHKGTYKVKSKFGKETVADYTKLEKEIPTVNKMGVKYADIDYLKSRVKKQLRIKENKFRRPKDKSSLQRIQAFEEKWRNF
;
A
#
# COMPACT_ATOMS: atom_id res chain seq x y z
N MET A 1 -12.43 3.38 23.31
CA MET A 1 -13.73 3.66 22.67
C MET A 1 -14.18 2.42 21.91
N THR A 2 -15.35 1.94 22.21
CA THR A 2 -15.94 0.76 21.54
C THR A 2 -16.72 1.22 20.30
N LEU A 3 -16.50 0.57 19.17
CA LEU A 3 -17.27 0.85 17.96
C LEU A 3 -18.70 0.32 18.11
N THR A 4 -19.68 1.08 17.59
CA THR A 4 -21.06 0.61 17.50
C THR A 4 -21.17 -0.45 16.40
N ASN A 5 -22.21 -1.28 16.46
CA ASN A 5 -22.47 -2.27 15.39
C ASN A 5 -22.67 -1.62 14.02
N GLU A 6 -23.27 -0.44 14.00
CA GLU A 6 -23.47 0.32 12.76
C GLU A 6 -22.14 0.77 12.16
N GLN A 7 -21.22 1.28 12.99
CA GLN A 7 -19.88 1.69 12.56
C GLN A 7 -19.09 0.50 12.00
N ILE A 8 -19.16 -0.65 12.67
CA ILE A 8 -18.51 -1.88 12.20
C ILE A 8 -19.06 -2.29 10.82
N ARG A 9 -20.37 -2.29 10.66
CA ARG A 9 -21.01 -2.62 9.38
C ARG A 9 -20.60 -1.65 8.27
N ASN A 10 -20.53 -0.36 8.58
CA ASN A 10 -20.09 0.66 7.62
C ASN A 10 -18.63 0.45 7.20
N LEU A 11 -17.75 0.14 8.14
CA LEU A 11 -16.34 -0.16 7.83
C LEU A 11 -16.21 -1.37 6.91
N LEU A 12 -16.95 -2.46 7.21
CA LEU A 12 -16.92 -3.67 6.42
C LEU A 12 -17.54 -3.48 5.02
N ALA A 13 -18.65 -2.73 4.94
CA ALA A 13 -19.35 -2.49 3.68
C ALA A 13 -18.63 -1.51 2.76
N ASN A 14 -17.75 -0.63 3.31
CA ASN A 14 -17.16 0.48 2.59
C ASN A 14 -15.64 0.39 2.43
N LYS A 15 -15.10 -0.82 2.28
CA LYS A 15 -13.68 -1.01 1.96
C LYS A 15 -13.27 -0.25 0.69
N LYS A 16 -14.15 -0.19 -0.30
CA LYS A 16 -13.91 0.58 -1.52
C LYS A 16 -13.78 2.08 -1.25
N LEU A 17 -14.52 2.61 -0.30
CA LEU A 17 -14.40 4.03 0.09
C LEU A 17 -13.03 4.32 0.68
N VAL A 18 -12.50 3.42 1.52
CA VAL A 18 -11.14 3.53 2.05
C VAL A 18 -10.12 3.56 0.92
N GLU A 19 -10.23 2.64 -0.03
CA GLU A 19 -9.34 2.60 -1.20
C GLU A 19 -9.44 3.88 -2.03
N GLN A 20 -10.65 4.35 -2.30
CA GLN A 20 -10.87 5.58 -3.06
C GLN A 20 -10.23 6.80 -2.40
N VAL A 21 -10.34 6.94 -1.09
CA VAL A 21 -9.71 8.05 -0.35
C VAL A 21 -8.19 7.97 -0.46
N ILE A 22 -7.62 6.79 -0.24
CA ILE A 22 -6.17 6.58 -0.31
C ILE A 22 -5.64 6.89 -1.72
N LEU A 23 -6.28 6.35 -2.75
CA LEU A 23 -5.88 6.56 -4.14
C LEU A 23 -6.04 8.02 -4.59
N ALA A 24 -7.12 8.67 -4.20
CA ALA A 24 -7.36 10.08 -4.54
C ALA A 24 -6.30 10.99 -3.92
N ARG A 25 -5.94 10.74 -2.66
CA ARG A 25 -4.87 11.49 -2.01
C ARG A 25 -3.51 11.24 -2.64
N ALA A 26 -3.19 10.00 -2.98
CA ALA A 26 -1.94 9.67 -3.66
C ALA A 26 -1.84 10.40 -5.01
N ALA A 27 -2.92 10.42 -5.79
CA ALA A 27 -2.99 11.14 -7.06
C ALA A 27 -2.78 12.65 -6.86
N GLU A 28 -3.49 13.23 -5.90
CA GLU A 28 -3.43 14.67 -5.60
C GLU A 28 -2.04 15.11 -5.15
N LYS A 29 -1.40 14.32 -4.29
CA LYS A 29 -0.08 14.65 -3.71
C LYS A 29 1.09 14.21 -4.58
N GLY A 30 0.86 13.44 -5.63
CA GLY A 30 1.93 12.88 -6.45
C GLY A 30 2.72 11.80 -5.74
N ASP A 31 2.14 11.15 -4.75
CA ASP A 31 2.74 10.04 -4.03
C ASP A 31 2.81 8.80 -4.93
N VAL A 32 3.69 7.86 -4.58
CA VAL A 32 3.94 6.66 -5.38
C VAL A 32 3.53 5.41 -4.61
N ILE A 33 2.62 4.63 -5.18
CA ILE A 33 2.22 3.35 -4.62
C ILE A 33 3.26 2.30 -5.01
N TYR A 34 3.71 1.51 -4.03
CA TYR A 34 4.65 0.42 -4.24
C TYR A 34 4.11 -0.88 -3.61
N GLY A 35 4.92 -1.92 -3.53
CA GLY A 35 4.54 -3.19 -2.93
C GLY A 35 3.49 -3.96 -3.73
N ALA A 36 2.70 -4.78 -3.04
CA ALA A 36 1.74 -5.69 -3.67
C ALA A 36 0.70 -4.99 -4.56
N ARG A 37 0.20 -3.82 -4.14
CA ARG A 37 -0.77 -3.04 -4.93
C ARG A 37 -0.19 -2.57 -6.26
N ALA A 38 1.08 -2.17 -6.26
CA ALA A 38 1.75 -1.73 -7.49
C ALA A 38 2.02 -2.90 -8.44
N ILE A 39 2.36 -4.06 -7.91
CA ILE A 39 2.50 -5.28 -8.71
C ILE A 39 1.15 -5.65 -9.33
N ASN A 40 0.10 -5.68 -8.52
CA ASN A 40 -1.26 -5.97 -9.00
C ASN A 40 -1.69 -5.03 -10.12
N ALA A 41 -1.36 -3.75 -10.02
CA ALA A 41 -1.74 -2.75 -11.02
C ALA A 41 -1.07 -2.97 -12.38
N GLN A 42 0.06 -3.66 -12.42
CA GLN A 42 0.87 -3.86 -13.63
C GLN A 42 0.85 -5.28 -14.19
N LEU A 43 0.22 -6.21 -13.49
CA LEU A 43 0.04 -7.59 -13.95
C LEU A 43 -1.42 -7.84 -14.33
N PRO A 44 -1.69 -8.79 -15.26
CA PRO A 44 -3.06 -9.23 -15.51
C PRO A 44 -3.73 -9.78 -14.24
N ALA A 45 -5.06 -9.70 -14.18
CA ALA A 45 -5.85 -10.09 -13.02
C ALA A 45 -5.58 -11.52 -12.54
N THR A 46 -5.22 -12.44 -13.44
CA THR A 46 -4.86 -13.83 -13.10
C THR A 46 -3.65 -13.93 -12.18
N TYR A 47 -2.79 -12.90 -12.13
CA TYR A 47 -1.60 -12.86 -11.27
C TYR A 47 -1.81 -11.99 -10.04
N GLU A 48 -3.01 -11.44 -9.87
CA GLU A 48 -3.32 -10.55 -8.77
C GLU A 48 -3.35 -11.30 -7.44
N LYS A 49 -2.75 -10.67 -6.42
CA LYS A 49 -2.76 -11.17 -5.05
C LYS A 49 -3.69 -10.30 -4.22
N HIS A 50 -4.54 -10.94 -3.42
CA HIS A 50 -5.33 -10.20 -2.44
C HIS A 50 -4.42 -9.47 -1.45
N THR A 51 -4.71 -8.19 -1.20
CA THR A 51 -3.97 -7.36 -0.26
C THR A 51 -4.92 -6.38 0.41
N GLU A 52 -4.71 -6.13 1.70
CA GLU A 52 -5.59 -5.28 2.52
C GLU A 52 -5.11 -3.84 2.60
N ASP A 53 -3.80 -3.61 2.57
CA ASP A 53 -3.19 -2.31 2.78
C ASP A 53 -2.53 -1.75 1.52
N TYR A 54 -2.18 -0.48 1.59
CA TYR A 54 -1.41 0.22 0.55
C TYR A 54 -0.05 0.60 1.11
N ASP A 55 1.01 0.31 0.35
CA ASP A 55 2.35 0.83 0.60
C ASP A 55 2.57 2.06 -0.28
N ILE A 56 2.88 3.19 0.33
CA ILE A 56 2.96 4.48 -0.36
C ILE A 56 4.24 5.21 0.00
N TYR A 57 5.02 5.58 -1.03
CA TYR A 57 6.15 6.49 -0.86
C TYR A 57 5.64 7.94 -0.91
N THR A 58 6.05 8.74 0.06
CA THR A 58 5.69 10.15 0.17
C THR A 58 6.86 10.96 0.73
N LYS A 59 6.85 12.25 0.46
CA LYS A 59 7.86 13.17 1.02
C LYS A 59 7.66 13.41 2.52
N TYR A 60 6.41 13.33 2.99
CA TYR A 60 6.04 13.69 4.37
C TYR A 60 5.19 12.59 5.01
N PRO A 61 5.80 11.47 5.46
CA PRO A 61 5.05 10.31 5.96
C PRO A 61 4.12 10.62 7.13
N SER A 62 4.60 11.32 8.14
CA SER A 62 3.80 11.67 9.32
C SER A 62 2.58 12.53 8.94
N LYS A 63 2.81 13.57 8.17
CA LYS A 63 1.75 14.47 7.71
C LYS A 63 0.74 13.74 6.84
N SER A 64 1.22 12.95 5.88
CA SER A 64 0.35 12.17 4.98
C SER A 64 -0.52 11.18 5.74
N ALA A 65 0.05 10.46 6.70
CA ALA A 65 -0.70 9.50 7.52
C ALA A 65 -1.78 10.20 8.34
N LYS A 66 -1.45 11.32 8.99
CA LYS A 66 -2.40 12.09 9.80
C LYS A 66 -3.53 12.67 8.95
N GLU A 67 -3.22 13.25 7.80
CA GLU A 67 -4.20 13.80 6.89
C GLU A 67 -5.12 12.71 6.32
N THR A 68 -4.58 11.56 5.97
CA THR A 68 -5.37 10.43 5.47
C THR A 68 -6.33 9.92 6.54
N ALA A 69 -5.85 9.75 7.78
CA ALA A 69 -6.71 9.34 8.88
C ALA A 69 -7.85 10.35 9.12
N LYS A 70 -7.54 11.64 9.06
CA LYS A 70 -8.53 12.72 9.20
C LYS A 70 -9.58 12.69 8.09
N GLU A 71 -9.15 12.50 6.84
CA GLU A 71 -10.04 12.40 5.70
C GLU A 71 -10.97 11.18 5.82
N LEU A 72 -10.43 10.03 6.18
CA LEU A 72 -11.21 8.82 6.40
C LEU A 72 -12.22 9.02 7.53
N ASN A 73 -11.81 9.63 8.65
CA ASN A 73 -12.70 9.91 9.76
C ASN A 73 -13.85 10.85 9.34
N SER A 74 -13.55 11.85 8.54
CA SER A 74 -14.57 12.74 8.00
C SER A 74 -15.58 12.00 7.13
N ARG A 75 -15.12 11.11 6.26
CA ARG A 75 -15.98 10.34 5.37
C ARG A 75 -16.85 9.33 6.10
N PHE A 76 -16.34 8.72 7.17
CA PHE A 76 -17.09 7.74 7.96
C PHE A 76 -17.87 8.34 9.13
N GLY A 77 -17.72 9.64 9.38
CA GLY A 77 -18.47 10.33 10.41
C GLY A 77 -18.05 9.99 11.84
N GLY A 78 -16.76 9.67 12.08
CA GLY A 78 -16.28 9.36 13.42
C GLY A 78 -14.79 9.14 13.48
N LYS A 79 -14.24 9.03 14.68
CA LYS A 79 -12.80 8.79 14.91
C LYS A 79 -12.46 7.31 14.81
N LEU A 80 -12.56 6.74 13.62
CA LEU A 80 -12.36 5.32 13.35
C LEU A 80 -10.94 4.97 12.90
N PHE A 81 -10.17 5.96 12.46
CA PHE A 81 -8.82 5.78 11.96
C PHE A 81 -7.84 6.68 12.70
N TYR A 82 -6.59 6.23 12.80
CA TYR A 82 -5.52 6.98 13.44
C TYR A 82 -4.18 6.71 12.77
N ALA A 83 -3.28 7.69 12.89
CA ALA A 83 -1.91 7.56 12.42
C ALA A 83 -1.02 7.07 13.55
N LYS A 84 -0.09 6.17 13.25
CA LYS A 84 0.87 5.63 14.22
C LYS A 84 2.25 5.49 13.56
N LYS A 85 3.29 5.92 14.28
CA LYS A 85 4.66 5.68 13.85
C LYS A 85 4.93 4.17 13.83
N ALA A 86 5.46 3.67 12.72
CA ALA A 86 5.84 2.26 12.59
C ALA A 86 7.17 1.98 13.30
N GLU A 87 7.44 0.72 13.58
CA GLU A 87 8.74 0.30 14.10
C GLU A 87 9.85 0.58 13.10
N HIS A 88 9.54 0.42 11.82
CA HIS A 88 10.47 0.73 10.74
C HIS A 88 10.65 2.25 10.62
N LYS A 89 11.91 2.72 10.69
CA LYS A 89 12.23 4.14 10.58
C LYS A 89 11.76 4.73 9.24
N GLY A 90 11.13 5.90 9.32
CA GLY A 90 10.65 6.61 8.14
C GLY A 90 9.27 6.18 7.65
N THR A 91 8.58 5.32 8.39
CA THR A 91 7.24 4.84 8.04
C THR A 91 6.21 5.24 9.09
N TYR A 92 5.06 5.72 8.65
CA TYR A 92 3.87 5.98 9.47
C TYR A 92 2.70 5.21 8.91
N LYS A 93 1.97 4.54 9.79
CA LYS A 93 0.81 3.71 9.44
C LYS A 93 -0.48 4.48 9.65
N VAL A 94 -1.46 4.21 8.80
CA VAL A 94 -2.85 4.54 9.08
C VAL A 94 -3.54 3.25 9.46
N LYS A 95 -4.10 3.22 10.67
CA LYS A 95 -4.74 2.04 11.24
C LYS A 95 -6.21 2.29 11.52
N SER A 96 -7.02 1.26 11.40
CA SER A 96 -8.40 1.32 11.84
C SER A 96 -8.48 0.86 13.30
N LYS A 97 -9.40 1.45 14.06
CA LYS A 97 -9.69 1.00 15.44
C LYS A 97 -10.39 -0.36 15.44
N PHE A 98 -11.01 -0.73 14.34
CA PHE A 98 -11.61 -2.04 14.16
C PHE A 98 -10.54 -3.05 13.79
N GLY A 99 -10.29 -4.02 14.69
CA GLY A 99 -9.27 -5.05 14.50
C GLY A 99 -7.83 -4.55 14.48
N LYS A 100 -7.60 -3.26 14.69
CA LYS A 100 -6.27 -2.62 14.60
C LYS A 100 -5.56 -2.91 13.27
N GLU A 101 -6.32 -3.04 12.19
CA GLU A 101 -5.79 -3.29 10.86
C GLU A 101 -5.09 -2.06 10.29
N THR A 102 -3.97 -2.29 9.59
CA THR A 102 -3.29 -1.25 8.83
C THR A 102 -3.96 -1.12 7.46
N VAL A 103 -4.34 0.10 7.09
CA VAL A 103 -4.93 0.37 5.77
C VAL A 103 -3.94 1.03 4.82
N ALA A 104 -2.93 1.72 5.35
CA ALA A 104 -1.87 2.32 4.55
C ALA A 104 -0.58 2.46 5.35
N ASP A 105 0.55 2.25 4.68
CA ASP A 105 1.89 2.52 5.17
C ASP A 105 2.50 3.65 4.34
N TYR A 106 2.79 4.78 4.98
CA TYR A 106 3.46 5.90 4.34
C TYR A 106 4.94 5.89 4.70
N THR A 107 5.77 5.67 3.68
CA THR A 107 7.22 5.58 3.83
C THR A 107 7.88 6.74 3.10
N LYS A 108 8.93 7.30 3.70
CA LYS A 108 9.65 8.42 3.10
C LYS A 108 10.31 8.02 1.79
N LEU A 109 10.06 8.80 0.74
CA LEU A 109 10.73 8.67 -0.53
C LEU A 109 12.09 9.36 -0.45
N GLU A 110 13.17 8.57 -0.41
CA GLU A 110 14.53 9.08 -0.27
C GLU A 110 15.11 9.62 -1.59
N LYS A 111 14.65 9.09 -2.71
CA LYS A 111 15.09 9.48 -4.05
C LYS A 111 13.99 9.18 -5.07
N GLU A 112 14.05 9.85 -6.21
CA GLU A 112 13.14 9.54 -7.31
C GLU A 112 13.34 8.10 -7.80
N ILE A 113 12.24 7.45 -8.12
CA ILE A 113 12.21 6.08 -8.64
C ILE A 113 11.42 6.04 -9.93
N PRO A 114 11.65 5.04 -10.81
CA PRO A 114 10.83 4.87 -12.00
C PRO A 114 9.38 4.58 -11.63
N THR A 115 8.45 5.24 -12.31
CA THR A 115 7.02 5.08 -12.06
C THR A 115 6.25 4.89 -13.36
N VAL A 116 5.07 4.27 -13.24
CA VAL A 116 4.06 4.24 -14.29
C VAL A 116 2.81 4.94 -13.78
N ASN A 117 2.12 5.66 -14.65
CA ASN A 117 0.87 6.35 -14.30
C ASN A 117 -0.32 5.52 -14.79
N LYS A 118 -1.28 5.26 -13.89
CA LYS A 118 -2.53 4.60 -14.25
C LYS A 118 -3.68 5.38 -13.61
N MET A 119 -4.55 5.93 -14.43
CA MET A 119 -5.72 6.71 -13.99
C MET A 119 -5.35 7.85 -13.03
N GLY A 120 -4.23 8.53 -13.31
CA GLY A 120 -3.75 9.65 -12.50
C GLY A 120 -2.95 9.27 -11.26
N VAL A 121 -2.79 7.99 -10.98
CA VAL A 121 -2.04 7.48 -9.82
C VAL A 121 -0.69 6.95 -10.29
N LYS A 122 0.37 7.31 -9.57
CA LYS A 122 1.73 6.82 -9.83
C LYS A 122 1.98 5.52 -9.08
N TYR A 123 2.44 4.53 -9.81
CA TYR A 123 2.87 3.24 -9.25
C TYR A 123 4.36 3.05 -9.53
N ALA A 124 5.09 2.50 -8.56
CA ALA A 124 6.48 2.13 -8.79
C ALA A 124 6.55 1.10 -9.92
N ASP A 125 7.47 1.33 -10.87
CA ASP A 125 7.63 0.46 -12.04
C ASP A 125 7.93 -0.98 -11.63
N ILE A 126 7.40 -1.96 -12.39
CA ILE A 126 7.51 -3.37 -12.05
C ILE A 126 8.97 -3.86 -12.03
N ASP A 127 9.83 -3.35 -12.90
CA ASP A 127 11.24 -3.74 -12.90
C ASP A 127 11.96 -3.20 -11.65
N TYR A 128 11.61 -1.99 -11.20
CA TYR A 128 12.07 -1.46 -9.92
C TYR A 128 11.62 -2.34 -8.76
N LEU A 129 10.33 -2.72 -8.74
CA LEU A 129 9.77 -3.58 -7.71
C LEU A 129 10.45 -4.95 -7.66
N LYS A 130 10.71 -5.53 -8.83
CA LYS A 130 11.45 -6.79 -8.95
C LYS A 130 12.85 -6.68 -8.35
N SER A 131 13.58 -5.63 -8.69
CA SER A 131 14.93 -5.37 -8.15
C SER A 131 14.90 -5.19 -6.63
N ARG A 132 13.91 -4.46 -6.13
CA ARG A 132 13.72 -4.23 -4.70
C ARG A 132 13.48 -5.53 -3.94
N VAL A 133 12.59 -6.38 -4.45
CA VAL A 133 12.28 -7.68 -3.84
C VAL A 133 13.52 -8.57 -3.82
N LYS A 134 14.26 -8.65 -4.91
CA LYS A 134 15.52 -9.41 -4.99
C LYS A 134 16.54 -8.93 -3.96
N LYS A 135 16.69 -7.61 -3.81
CA LYS A 135 17.57 -7.00 -2.82
C LYS A 135 17.16 -7.39 -1.40
N GLN A 136 15.87 -7.32 -1.08
CA GLN A 136 15.35 -7.67 0.24
C GLN A 136 15.57 -9.14 0.58
N LEU A 137 15.45 -10.05 -0.41
CA LEU A 137 15.71 -11.48 -0.22
C LEU A 137 17.17 -11.78 0.16
N ARG A 138 18.12 -10.89 -0.17
CA ARG A 138 19.54 -11.03 0.17
C ARG A 138 19.89 -10.52 1.57
N ILE A 139 19.01 -9.74 2.20
CA ILE A 139 19.26 -9.13 3.52
C ILE A 139 18.83 -10.11 4.61
N LYS A 140 19.79 -10.53 5.47
CA LYS A 140 19.54 -11.50 6.55
C LYS A 140 18.45 -11.06 7.51
N GLU A 141 18.38 -9.78 7.84
CA GLU A 141 17.41 -9.22 8.78
C GLU A 141 15.97 -9.31 8.27
N ASN A 142 15.79 -9.51 6.97
CA ASN A 142 14.47 -9.63 6.36
C ASN A 142 14.00 -11.09 6.20
N LYS A 143 14.58 -12.04 6.93
CA LYS A 143 14.19 -13.45 6.86
C LYS A 143 12.69 -13.69 7.07
N PHE A 144 12.07 -12.94 7.96
CA PHE A 144 10.64 -13.04 8.25
C PHE A 144 9.76 -12.66 7.04
N ARG A 145 10.29 -11.87 6.10
CA ARG A 145 9.59 -11.44 4.89
C ARG A 145 9.79 -12.38 3.70
N ARG A 146 10.72 -13.33 3.79
CA ARG A 146 11.08 -14.20 2.66
C ARG A 146 9.90 -14.88 1.95
N PRO A 147 8.92 -15.47 2.68
CA PRO A 147 7.78 -16.09 1.99
C PRO A 147 6.99 -15.07 1.15
N LYS A 148 6.77 -13.88 1.68
CA LYS A 148 6.05 -12.80 1.00
C LYS A 148 6.83 -12.27 -0.21
N ASP A 149 8.13 -12.04 -0.05
CA ASP A 149 9.01 -11.53 -1.11
C ASP A 149 9.20 -12.58 -2.21
N LYS A 150 9.34 -13.86 -1.86
CA LYS A 150 9.39 -14.96 -2.85
C LYS A 150 8.10 -15.05 -3.64
N SER A 151 6.94 -14.92 -2.99
CA SER A 151 5.64 -14.91 -3.65
C SER A 151 5.53 -13.78 -4.66
N SER A 152 5.95 -12.58 -4.29
CA SER A 152 5.95 -11.41 -5.18
C SER A 152 6.86 -11.63 -6.40
N LEU A 153 8.07 -12.14 -6.17
CA LEU A 153 9.02 -12.43 -7.24
C LEU A 153 8.49 -13.50 -8.19
N GLN A 154 7.91 -14.56 -7.66
CA GLN A 154 7.31 -15.63 -8.45
C GLN A 154 6.19 -15.12 -9.35
N ARG A 155 5.34 -14.23 -8.86
CA ARG A 155 4.25 -13.63 -9.66
C ARG A 155 4.82 -12.85 -10.85
N ILE A 156 5.82 -12.03 -10.62
CA ILE A 156 6.46 -11.22 -11.66
C ILE A 156 7.14 -12.13 -12.69
N GLN A 157 7.91 -13.12 -12.23
CA GLN A 157 8.62 -14.04 -13.11
C GLN A 157 7.69 -14.93 -13.93
N ALA A 158 6.59 -15.39 -13.33
CA ALA A 158 5.58 -16.19 -14.05
C ALA A 158 4.96 -15.38 -15.20
N PHE A 159 4.67 -14.10 -14.96
CA PHE A 159 4.18 -13.19 -16.00
C PHE A 159 5.24 -12.99 -17.11
N GLU A 160 6.49 -12.71 -16.74
CA GLU A 160 7.58 -12.50 -17.69
C GLU A 160 7.81 -13.72 -18.57
N GLU A 161 7.83 -14.92 -17.96
CA GLU A 161 8.03 -16.17 -18.67
C GLU A 161 6.94 -16.44 -19.70
N LYS A 162 5.69 -16.19 -19.32
CA LYS A 162 4.54 -16.44 -20.20
C LYS A 162 4.40 -15.40 -21.32
N TRP A 163 4.67 -14.14 -21.04
CA TRP A 163 4.28 -13.03 -21.93
C TRP A 163 5.44 -12.34 -22.65
N ARG A 164 6.66 -12.39 -22.12
CA ARG A 164 7.84 -11.83 -22.81
C ARG A 164 8.35 -12.69 -23.96
N ASN A 165 7.99 -13.94 -24.01
CA ASN A 165 8.41 -14.87 -25.05
C ASN A 165 7.45 -14.99 -26.24
N PHE A 166 6.49 -14.08 -26.29
CA PHE A 166 5.60 -13.98 -27.46
C PHE A 166 6.23 -13.13 -28.55
#